data_5f5b74d329f9a47132cdff65ece86ef2
#
_entry.id   5f5b74d329f9a47132cdff65ece86ef2
#
_cell.length_a   1.000
_cell.length_b   1.000
_cell.length_c   1.000
_cell.angle_alpha   90.00
_cell.angle_beta   90.00
_cell.angle_gamma   90.00
#
_symmetry.space_group_name_H-M   'P 1'
#
loop_
_entity.id
_entity.type
_entity.pdbx_description
1 polymer ?
#
loop_
_entity_poly.entity_id
_entity_poly.type
_entity_poly.pdbx_seq_one_letter_code
_entity_poly.pdbx_strand_id
1 'polypeptide(L)'
;MGGFAEGGSAMTPDMFIHIGPFEVLFLLALGFFGGMLSGFIGSGGAFVLTPGMMSIGTPGPIAVASNMCHKFPKAMIGAYRRYKLKQLDPKLALIMAVSAIAGVQVGIQVQKSILEMLGPTGTNLYVSIAFLVVLPAVSLLLLRDVVKAKKMGIEDTEPQLAKKLEKKFKLPPRIRFEIAGRTQSAWLTIPLGFGTGFLAATIAVGGFIGVPSMIYLIGASSAVASGTELGVAFVMGATGTFTWIYLLGAVDFRLTTLILATSLIGVQIGAVGTTYVRQYYIKMAMATVMLLVTLSRALAVPGYLVELGWIEMDESTVSLLDSLVFPIMLIAMLSVTPLVGYPMMKVRLKLKKLGLLDRAIEASAHTGGGNIKRLVVFGLLTFANYYWLFRNPEWWPHFITAIPHADPLTAILLSICVVLLAIYWSFIHGSFAHAFLDLVKVSALKDDLAKSIAQSGYEGIDVWASKIEKGARA
;
A
#
# COMPACT_ATOMS: atom_id res chain seq x y z
N MET A 1 -4.90 -26.24 -28.95
CA MET A 1 -3.58 -26.70 -28.53
C MET A 1 -2.54 -25.94 -29.34
N GLY A 2 -2.23 -24.74 -28.97
CA GLY A 2 -1.18 -23.88 -29.54
C GLY A 2 0.06 -23.99 -28.67
N GLY A 3 1.19 -24.39 -29.27
CA GLY A 3 2.42 -24.75 -28.60
C GLY A 3 2.95 -23.67 -27.66
N PHE A 4 3.12 -24.06 -26.43
CA PHE A 4 3.99 -23.31 -25.50
C PHE A 4 5.42 -23.54 -26.00
N ALA A 5 6.03 -22.42 -26.44
CA ALA A 5 7.41 -22.43 -26.92
C ALA A 5 8.33 -22.89 -25.79
N GLU A 6 9.23 -23.79 -26.09
CA GLU A 6 10.33 -24.23 -25.25
C GLU A 6 11.15 -23.06 -24.77
N GLY A 7 11.32 -22.93 -23.43
CA GLY A 7 12.44 -22.20 -22.86
C GLY A 7 12.17 -20.82 -22.30
N GLY A 8 11.11 -20.59 -21.46
CA GLY A 8 10.93 -19.26 -20.93
C GLY A 8 10.43 -19.19 -19.48
N SER A 9 11.34 -19.24 -18.51
CA SER A 9 11.03 -18.93 -17.11
C SER A 9 10.87 -17.42 -16.83
N ALA A 10 10.98 -16.55 -17.84
CA ALA A 10 10.89 -15.09 -17.77
C ALA A 10 9.65 -14.57 -18.51
N MET A 11 9.26 -13.32 -18.17
CA MET A 11 8.17 -12.62 -18.88
C MET A 11 8.58 -12.30 -20.33
N THR A 12 7.60 -12.24 -21.21
CA THR A 12 7.76 -11.84 -22.61
C THR A 12 7.08 -10.49 -22.85
N PRO A 13 7.49 -9.67 -23.82
CA PRO A 13 6.92 -8.34 -24.06
C PRO A 13 5.41 -8.33 -24.30
N ASP A 14 4.87 -9.36 -24.91
CA ASP A 14 3.44 -9.55 -25.21
C ASP A 14 2.57 -9.78 -23.97
N MET A 15 3.17 -10.12 -22.82
CA MET A 15 2.47 -10.22 -21.53
C MET A 15 2.18 -8.85 -20.91
N PHE A 16 2.78 -7.77 -21.41
CA PHE A 16 2.56 -6.42 -20.91
C PHE A 16 1.36 -5.79 -21.58
N ILE A 17 0.46 -5.22 -20.79
CA ILE A 17 -0.74 -4.60 -21.34
C ILE A 17 -0.42 -3.37 -22.21
N HIS A 18 -1.25 -3.15 -23.22
CA HIS A 18 -1.28 -1.88 -23.92
C HIS A 18 -1.86 -0.79 -23.01
N ILE A 19 -1.21 0.37 -22.95
CA ILE A 19 -1.64 1.49 -22.10
C ILE A 19 -2.22 2.58 -22.99
N GLY A 20 -3.54 2.54 -23.17
CA GLY A 20 -4.32 3.59 -23.85
C GLY A 20 -4.79 4.67 -22.86
N PRO A 21 -5.57 5.66 -23.34
CA PRO A 21 -6.08 6.76 -22.52
C PRO A 21 -6.96 6.29 -21.36
N PHE A 22 -7.72 5.21 -21.53
CA PHE A 22 -8.56 4.61 -20.48
C PHE A 22 -7.71 4.03 -19.35
N GLU A 23 -6.70 3.22 -19.68
CA GLU A 23 -5.79 2.62 -18.71
C GLU A 23 -5.00 3.70 -17.95
N VAL A 24 -4.56 4.77 -18.63
CA VAL A 24 -3.89 5.91 -17.99
C VAL A 24 -4.82 6.54 -16.95
N LEU A 25 -6.06 6.90 -17.33
CA LEU A 25 -7.01 7.52 -16.40
C LEU A 25 -7.35 6.63 -15.23
N PHE A 26 -7.57 5.34 -15.49
CA PHE A 26 -7.86 4.35 -14.45
C PHE A 26 -6.67 4.17 -13.48
N LEU A 27 -5.45 4.05 -14.00
CA LEU A 27 -4.24 3.88 -13.17
C LEU A 27 -3.95 5.13 -12.32
N LEU A 28 -4.19 6.32 -12.84
CA LEU A 28 -4.11 7.55 -12.06
C LEU A 28 -5.16 7.57 -10.94
N ALA A 29 -6.41 7.19 -11.24
CA ALA A 29 -7.46 7.08 -10.23
C ALA A 29 -7.11 5.99 -9.20
N LEU A 30 -6.67 4.81 -9.65
CA LEU A 30 -6.24 3.69 -8.81
C LEU A 30 -5.10 4.11 -7.87
N GLY A 31 -4.10 4.81 -8.39
CA GLY A 31 -3.00 5.37 -7.60
C GLY A 31 -3.50 6.33 -6.53
N PHE A 32 -4.39 7.25 -6.88
CA PHE A 32 -4.95 8.23 -5.94
C PHE A 32 -5.69 7.56 -4.79
N PHE A 33 -6.66 6.69 -5.07
CA PHE A 33 -7.44 5.99 -4.04
C PHE A 33 -6.61 5.00 -3.24
N GLY A 34 -5.74 4.23 -3.89
CA GLY A 34 -4.79 3.33 -3.21
C GLY A 34 -3.80 4.10 -2.33
N GLY A 35 -3.34 5.25 -2.79
CA GLY A 35 -2.54 6.19 -2.00
C GLY A 35 -3.30 6.72 -0.78
N MET A 36 -4.54 7.15 -0.95
CA MET A 36 -5.38 7.65 0.13
C MET A 36 -5.61 6.58 1.21
N LEU A 37 -5.94 5.35 0.81
CA LEU A 37 -6.01 4.21 1.73
C LEU A 37 -4.69 3.95 2.44
N SER A 38 -3.57 4.02 1.72
CA SER A 38 -2.22 3.91 2.31
C SER A 38 -1.97 4.96 3.38
N GLY A 39 -2.43 6.19 3.16
CA GLY A 39 -2.31 7.29 4.13
C GLY A 39 -3.11 7.06 5.41
N PHE A 40 -4.29 6.44 5.32
CA PHE A 40 -5.11 6.11 6.48
C PHE A 40 -4.46 5.06 7.38
N ILE A 41 -3.81 4.06 6.80
CA ILE A 41 -3.34 2.86 7.53
C ILE A 41 -1.85 2.96 7.90
N GLY A 42 -1.07 3.67 7.08
CA GLY A 42 0.39 3.68 7.17
C GLY A 42 1.09 2.43 6.60
N SER A 43 0.35 1.42 6.13
CA SER A 43 0.90 0.12 5.66
C SER A 43 0.82 -0.12 4.16
N GLY A 44 0.28 0.84 3.40
CA GLY A 44 0.20 0.77 1.94
C GLY A 44 -1.15 0.27 1.39
N GLY A 45 -1.64 0.93 0.31
CA GLY A 45 -2.87 0.60 -0.42
C GLY A 45 -2.73 -0.57 -1.40
N ALA A 46 -1.72 -1.42 -1.22
CA ALA A 46 -1.35 -2.47 -2.17
C ALA A 46 -2.48 -3.49 -2.44
N PHE A 47 -3.35 -3.71 -1.46
CA PHE A 47 -4.51 -4.62 -1.55
C PHE A 47 -5.60 -4.13 -2.54
N VAL A 48 -5.53 -2.88 -2.98
CA VAL A 48 -6.37 -2.32 -4.04
C VAL A 48 -5.58 -2.20 -5.34
N LEU A 49 -4.29 -1.82 -5.25
CA LEU A 49 -3.46 -1.55 -6.43
C LEU A 49 -3.23 -2.81 -7.28
N THR A 50 -2.83 -3.93 -6.66
CA THR A 50 -2.59 -5.18 -7.41
C THR A 50 -3.87 -5.71 -8.07
N PRO A 51 -5.00 -5.91 -7.35
CA PRO A 51 -6.24 -6.35 -7.98
C PRO A 51 -6.79 -5.34 -9.00
N GLY A 52 -6.58 -4.04 -8.77
CA GLY A 52 -6.96 -3.00 -9.73
C GLY A 52 -6.20 -3.11 -11.05
N MET A 53 -4.89 -3.32 -11.02
CA MET A 53 -4.12 -3.60 -12.24
C MET A 53 -4.56 -4.89 -12.92
N MET A 54 -4.83 -5.95 -12.14
CA MET A 54 -5.33 -7.21 -12.70
C MET A 54 -6.72 -7.06 -13.34
N SER A 55 -7.58 -6.16 -12.86
CA SER A 55 -8.91 -5.93 -13.44
C SER A 55 -8.91 -5.23 -14.80
N ILE A 56 -7.77 -4.70 -15.23
CA ILE A 56 -7.54 -4.15 -16.58
C ILE A 56 -6.65 -5.07 -17.43
N GLY A 57 -6.54 -6.35 -17.04
CA GLY A 57 -5.81 -7.38 -17.82
C GLY A 57 -4.33 -7.51 -17.50
N THR A 58 -3.77 -6.77 -16.52
CA THR A 58 -2.36 -6.96 -16.15
C THR A 58 -2.16 -8.32 -15.49
N PRO A 59 -1.22 -9.16 -15.97
CA PRO A 59 -0.87 -10.42 -15.32
C PRO A 59 -0.45 -10.26 -13.88
N GLY A 60 -0.84 -11.21 -13.02
CA GLY A 60 -0.60 -11.17 -11.58
C GLY A 60 0.85 -10.86 -11.18
N PRO A 61 1.86 -11.55 -11.72
CA PRO A 61 3.27 -11.28 -11.43
C PRO A 61 3.69 -9.86 -11.80
N ILE A 62 3.26 -9.33 -12.96
CA ILE A 62 3.57 -7.96 -13.39
C ILE A 62 2.89 -6.96 -12.44
N ALA A 63 1.63 -7.20 -12.06
CA ALA A 63 0.91 -6.34 -11.13
C ALA A 63 1.57 -6.32 -9.73
N VAL A 64 1.98 -7.48 -9.22
CA VAL A 64 2.67 -7.59 -7.92
C VAL A 64 4.05 -6.92 -7.96
N ALA A 65 4.86 -7.21 -8.97
CA ALA A 65 6.20 -6.67 -9.13
C ALA A 65 6.19 -5.14 -9.30
N SER A 66 5.31 -4.60 -10.14
CA SER A 66 5.14 -3.16 -10.37
C SER A 66 4.65 -2.44 -9.11
N ASN A 67 3.75 -3.08 -8.33
CA ASN A 67 3.30 -2.53 -7.06
C ASN A 67 4.40 -2.55 -5.99
N MET A 68 5.26 -3.57 -5.94
CA MET A 68 6.44 -3.56 -5.05
C MET A 68 7.41 -2.44 -5.43
N CYS A 69 7.67 -2.26 -6.72
CA CYS A 69 8.50 -1.19 -7.26
C CYS A 69 7.95 0.21 -6.91
N HIS A 70 6.64 0.40 -6.99
CA HIS A 70 5.95 1.63 -6.59
C HIS A 70 6.06 1.90 -5.07
N LYS A 71 6.01 0.85 -4.23
CA LYS A 71 5.87 0.96 -2.78
C LYS A 71 7.17 1.31 -2.07
N PHE A 72 8.31 0.68 -2.44
CA PHE A 72 9.51 0.75 -1.62
C PHE A 72 10.13 2.16 -1.52
N PRO A 73 10.16 3.00 -2.58
CA PRO A 73 10.76 4.33 -2.45
C PRO A 73 9.94 5.25 -1.54
N LYS A 74 8.61 5.11 -1.52
CA LYS A 74 7.74 5.82 -0.56
C LYS A 74 8.02 5.36 0.87
N ALA A 75 8.19 4.06 1.05
CA ALA A 75 8.47 3.47 2.36
C ALA A 75 9.80 3.98 2.92
N MET A 76 10.82 4.23 2.08
CA MET A 76 12.10 4.84 2.48
C MET A 76 11.89 6.21 3.13
N ILE A 77 11.14 7.10 2.48
CA ILE A 77 10.87 8.45 3.00
C ILE A 77 10.05 8.37 4.29
N GLY A 78 9.04 7.50 4.30
CA GLY A 78 8.19 7.27 5.47
C GLY A 78 8.98 6.73 6.65
N ALA A 79 9.84 5.73 6.44
CA ALA A 79 10.70 5.14 7.46
C ALA A 79 11.65 6.18 8.07
N TYR A 80 12.28 7.02 7.24
CA TYR A 80 13.15 8.08 7.72
C TYR A 80 12.41 9.07 8.64
N ARG A 81 11.21 9.51 8.24
CA ARG A 81 10.38 10.40 9.08
C ARG A 81 10.00 9.74 10.40
N ARG A 82 9.54 8.48 10.38
CA ARG A 82 9.16 7.72 11.58
C ARG A 82 10.35 7.44 12.50
N TYR A 83 11.53 7.22 11.93
CA TYR A 83 12.77 7.10 12.71
C TYR A 83 13.08 8.38 13.48
N LYS A 84 13.00 9.55 12.82
CA LYS A 84 13.18 10.86 13.47
C LYS A 84 12.18 11.10 14.60
N LEU A 85 10.95 10.63 14.44
CA LEU A 85 9.88 10.76 15.45
C LEU A 85 9.96 9.68 16.55
N LYS A 86 10.99 8.83 16.58
CA LYS A 86 11.11 7.68 17.49
C LYS A 86 9.89 6.74 17.44
N GLN A 87 9.33 6.55 16.25
CA GLN A 87 8.20 5.68 15.95
C GLN A 87 8.60 4.49 15.07
N LEU A 88 9.88 4.24 14.87
CA LEU A 88 10.44 3.07 14.19
C LEU A 88 11.42 2.41 15.14
N ASP A 89 11.22 1.11 15.45
CA ASP A 89 12.18 0.33 16.23
C ASP A 89 13.21 -0.30 15.27
N PRO A 90 14.48 0.15 15.28
CA PRO A 90 15.48 -0.29 14.31
C PRO A 90 15.84 -1.78 14.47
N LYS A 91 15.86 -2.30 15.70
CA LYS A 91 16.18 -3.71 15.95
C LYS A 91 15.08 -4.63 15.44
N LEU A 92 13.82 -4.26 15.71
CA LEU A 92 12.65 -5.00 15.21
C LEU A 92 12.58 -4.92 13.68
N ALA A 93 12.78 -3.73 13.10
CA ALA A 93 12.80 -3.52 11.65
C ALA A 93 13.88 -4.38 10.98
N LEU A 94 15.10 -4.42 11.52
CA LEU A 94 16.20 -5.19 10.96
C LEU A 94 15.92 -6.69 10.96
N ILE A 95 15.49 -7.25 12.09
CA ILE A 95 15.21 -8.68 12.20
C ILE A 95 14.08 -9.11 11.27
N MET A 96 13.00 -8.32 11.25
CA MET A 96 11.88 -8.58 10.35
C MET A 96 12.27 -8.39 8.88
N ALA A 97 13.08 -7.37 8.56
CA ALA A 97 13.53 -7.14 7.18
C ALA A 97 14.40 -8.28 6.65
N VAL A 98 15.36 -8.76 7.44
CA VAL A 98 16.22 -9.89 7.03
C VAL A 98 15.39 -11.15 6.78
N SER A 99 14.46 -11.47 7.67
CA SER A 99 13.58 -12.62 7.48
C SER A 99 12.54 -12.38 6.35
N ALA A 100 12.10 -11.13 6.15
CA ALA A 100 11.22 -10.78 5.04
C ALA A 100 11.90 -10.91 3.67
N ILE A 101 13.21 -10.61 3.57
CA ILE A 101 13.97 -10.88 2.34
C ILE A 101 13.88 -12.36 1.98
N ALA A 102 14.11 -13.26 2.94
CA ALA A 102 13.98 -14.69 2.69
C ALA A 102 12.56 -15.08 2.24
N GLY A 103 11.53 -14.52 2.90
CA GLY A 103 10.14 -14.73 2.51
C GLY A 103 9.84 -14.22 1.09
N VAL A 104 10.36 -13.06 0.73
CA VAL A 104 10.23 -12.49 -0.63
C VAL A 104 10.86 -13.42 -1.67
N GLN A 105 12.09 -13.92 -1.42
CA GLN A 105 12.77 -14.81 -2.35
C GLN A 105 11.94 -16.09 -2.57
N VAL A 106 11.46 -16.71 -1.50
CA VAL A 106 10.62 -17.91 -1.59
C VAL A 106 9.31 -17.61 -2.34
N GLY A 107 8.65 -16.49 -2.04
CA GLY A 107 7.40 -16.10 -2.71
C GLY A 107 7.58 -15.85 -4.22
N ILE A 108 8.69 -15.22 -4.64
CA ILE A 108 9.01 -15.01 -6.06
C ILE A 108 9.29 -16.35 -6.74
N GLN A 109 10.03 -17.27 -6.11
CA GLN A 109 10.29 -18.59 -6.66
C GLN A 109 8.99 -19.40 -6.82
N VAL A 110 8.08 -19.34 -5.85
CA VAL A 110 6.75 -19.97 -5.99
C VAL A 110 5.98 -19.39 -7.19
N GLN A 111 5.96 -18.06 -7.34
CA GLN A 111 5.32 -17.41 -8.48
C GLN A 111 5.96 -17.83 -9.80
N LYS A 112 7.30 -17.90 -9.86
CA LYS A 112 8.04 -18.35 -11.03
C LYS A 112 7.68 -19.80 -11.38
N SER A 113 7.68 -20.72 -10.42
CA SER A 113 7.32 -22.10 -10.64
C SER A 113 5.87 -22.26 -11.15
N ILE A 114 4.93 -21.45 -10.63
CA ILE A 114 3.54 -21.46 -11.11
C ILE A 114 3.46 -20.92 -12.54
N LEU A 115 4.22 -19.87 -12.86
CA LEU A 115 4.29 -19.32 -14.22
C LEU A 115 4.81 -20.37 -15.23
N GLU A 116 5.85 -21.12 -14.84
CA GLU A 116 6.44 -22.18 -15.67
C GLU A 116 5.48 -23.35 -15.89
N MET A 117 4.70 -23.71 -14.85
CA MET A 117 3.79 -24.88 -14.92
C MET A 117 2.43 -24.55 -15.53
N LEU A 118 1.86 -23.39 -15.22
CA LEU A 118 0.47 -23.05 -15.50
C LEU A 118 0.31 -21.73 -16.29
N GLY A 119 1.42 -21.11 -16.69
CA GLY A 119 1.41 -19.87 -17.43
C GLY A 119 0.86 -18.67 -16.65
N PRO A 120 0.56 -17.55 -17.35
CA PRO A 120 0.00 -16.33 -16.74
C PRO A 120 -1.33 -16.57 -16.03
N THR A 121 -2.21 -17.39 -16.57
CA THR A 121 -3.52 -17.71 -15.99
C THR A 121 -3.39 -18.42 -14.65
N GLY A 122 -2.45 -19.38 -14.53
CA GLY A 122 -2.15 -20.04 -13.26
C GLY A 122 -1.64 -19.07 -12.20
N THR A 123 -0.81 -18.10 -12.57
CA THR A 123 -0.34 -17.06 -11.65
C THR A 123 -1.45 -16.10 -11.26
N ASN A 124 -2.35 -15.73 -12.18
CA ASN A 124 -3.53 -14.91 -11.88
C ASN A 124 -4.45 -15.62 -10.90
N LEU A 125 -4.68 -16.91 -11.07
CA LEU A 125 -5.44 -17.75 -10.14
C LEU A 125 -4.79 -17.78 -8.76
N TYR A 126 -3.48 -18.06 -8.68
CA TYR A 126 -2.72 -18.09 -7.43
C TYR A 126 -2.81 -16.78 -6.65
N VAL A 127 -2.58 -15.64 -7.31
CA VAL A 127 -2.69 -14.31 -6.73
C VAL A 127 -4.11 -14.05 -6.24
N SER A 128 -5.13 -14.40 -7.05
CA SER A 128 -6.54 -14.21 -6.67
C SER A 128 -6.93 -15.07 -5.47
N ILE A 129 -6.53 -16.34 -5.41
CA ILE A 129 -6.77 -17.21 -4.24
C ILE A 129 -6.10 -16.65 -2.99
N ALA A 130 -4.86 -16.15 -3.10
CA ALA A 130 -4.18 -15.52 -1.97
C ALA A 130 -4.96 -14.30 -1.45
N PHE A 131 -5.53 -13.47 -2.34
CA PHE A 131 -6.43 -12.39 -1.95
C PHE A 131 -7.70 -12.88 -1.29
N LEU A 132 -8.32 -13.96 -1.80
CA LEU A 132 -9.54 -14.56 -1.24
C LEU A 132 -9.34 -15.12 0.17
N VAL A 133 -8.13 -15.51 0.53
CA VAL A 133 -7.80 -15.99 1.88
C VAL A 133 -7.44 -14.83 2.80
N VAL A 134 -6.54 -13.96 2.34
CA VAL A 134 -5.92 -12.92 3.19
C VAL A 134 -6.88 -11.76 3.48
N LEU A 135 -7.56 -11.22 2.46
CA LEU A 135 -8.39 -10.03 2.66
C LEU A 135 -9.61 -10.27 3.55
N PRO A 136 -10.40 -11.35 3.40
CA PRO A 136 -11.49 -11.64 4.33
C PRO A 136 -11.00 -11.83 5.77
N ALA A 137 -9.90 -12.56 5.96
CA ALA A 137 -9.35 -12.80 7.29
C ALA A 137 -8.99 -11.48 8.00
N VAL A 138 -8.28 -10.57 7.30
CA VAL A 138 -7.93 -9.26 7.84
C VAL A 138 -9.16 -8.37 8.01
N SER A 139 -10.08 -8.37 7.04
CA SER A 139 -11.33 -7.61 7.11
C SER A 139 -12.17 -7.99 8.32
N LEU A 140 -12.33 -9.30 8.59
CA LEU A 140 -13.07 -9.79 9.75
C LEU A 140 -12.41 -9.38 11.09
N LEU A 141 -11.07 -9.40 11.16
CA LEU A 141 -10.34 -8.88 12.32
C LEU A 141 -10.61 -7.39 12.55
N LEU A 142 -10.57 -6.58 11.48
CA LEU A 142 -10.86 -5.15 11.56
C LEU A 142 -12.31 -4.87 11.98
N LEU A 143 -13.29 -5.59 11.41
CA LEU A 143 -14.69 -5.48 11.78
C LEU A 143 -14.94 -5.87 13.24
N ARG A 144 -14.28 -6.95 13.71
CA ARG A 144 -14.31 -7.35 15.11
C ARG A 144 -13.80 -6.24 16.03
N ASP A 145 -12.69 -5.60 15.66
CA ASP A 145 -12.14 -4.48 16.41
C ASP A 145 -13.08 -3.29 16.43
N VAL A 146 -13.73 -2.97 15.31
CA VAL A 146 -14.74 -1.90 15.22
C VAL A 146 -15.92 -2.18 16.15
N VAL A 147 -16.45 -3.39 16.12
CA VAL A 147 -17.58 -3.79 16.99
C VAL A 147 -17.19 -3.72 18.47
N LYS A 148 -15.97 -4.17 18.79
CA LYS A 148 -15.45 -4.15 20.16
C LYS A 148 -15.24 -2.72 20.66
N ALA A 149 -14.59 -1.86 19.86
CA ALA A 149 -14.37 -0.45 20.18
C ALA A 149 -15.71 0.29 20.41
N LYS A 150 -16.72 0.03 19.56
CA LYS A 150 -18.06 0.62 19.69
C LYS A 150 -18.78 0.16 20.97
N LYS A 151 -18.62 -1.11 21.37
CA LYS A 151 -19.27 -1.66 22.59
C LYS A 151 -18.59 -1.20 23.88
N MET A 152 -17.26 -1.05 23.88
CA MET A 152 -16.46 -0.78 25.11
C MET A 152 -16.11 0.68 25.26
N GLY A 153 -16.33 1.54 24.26
CA GLY A 153 -15.95 2.97 24.30
C GLY A 153 -14.44 3.23 24.34
N ILE A 154 -13.60 2.21 24.10
CA ILE A 154 -12.15 2.27 24.22
C ILE A 154 -11.54 1.95 22.86
N GLU A 155 -10.81 2.91 22.29
CA GLU A 155 -10.19 2.76 20.96
C GLU A 155 -8.90 1.92 20.95
N ASP A 156 -8.16 1.86 22.06
CA ASP A 156 -6.92 1.08 22.20
C ASP A 156 -6.95 0.19 23.44
N THR A 157 -7.30 -1.08 23.27
CA THR A 157 -7.04 -2.09 24.30
C THR A 157 -5.66 -2.71 24.06
N GLU A 158 -4.79 -2.68 25.06
CA GLU A 158 -3.52 -3.42 25.00
C GLU A 158 -3.76 -4.88 24.60
N PRO A 159 -3.03 -5.38 23.57
CA PRO A 159 -3.26 -6.74 23.08
C PRO A 159 -2.90 -7.77 24.14
N GLN A 160 -3.90 -8.38 24.74
CA GLN A 160 -3.70 -9.41 25.76
C GLN A 160 -2.91 -10.62 25.24
N LEU A 161 -2.98 -10.87 23.91
CA LEU A 161 -2.25 -11.96 23.27
C LEU A 161 -0.75 -11.74 23.34
N ALA A 162 -0.26 -10.51 23.08
CA ALA A 162 1.16 -10.18 23.19
C ALA A 162 1.70 -10.43 24.59
N LYS A 163 0.95 -10.01 25.63
CA LYS A 163 1.31 -10.28 27.03
C LYS A 163 1.37 -11.78 27.36
N LYS A 164 0.43 -12.57 26.84
CA LYS A 164 0.41 -14.02 27.00
C LYS A 164 1.60 -14.68 26.30
N LEU A 165 1.92 -14.24 25.08
CA LEU A 165 3.05 -14.75 24.29
C LEU A 165 4.39 -14.39 24.95
N GLU A 166 4.57 -13.18 25.45
CA GLU A 166 5.77 -12.75 26.16
C GLU A 166 6.03 -13.61 27.42
N LYS A 167 4.98 -14.01 28.13
CA LYS A 167 5.06 -14.87 29.31
C LYS A 167 5.29 -16.34 28.96
N LYS A 168 4.63 -16.85 27.91
CA LYS A 168 4.64 -18.27 27.53
C LYS A 168 5.83 -18.63 26.64
N PHE A 169 6.25 -17.72 25.75
CA PHE A 169 7.28 -17.95 24.74
C PHE A 169 8.63 -17.37 25.20
N LYS A 170 9.31 -18.11 26.10
CA LYS A 170 10.59 -17.67 26.71
C LYS A 170 11.83 -18.20 26.02
N LEU A 171 11.73 -18.74 24.80
CA LEU A 171 12.84 -19.32 24.07
C LEU A 171 13.92 -18.27 23.73
N PRO A 172 15.20 -18.53 24.03
CA PRO A 172 16.32 -17.67 23.63
C PRO A 172 16.58 -17.79 22.11
N PRO A 173 17.12 -16.75 21.45
CA PRO A 173 17.49 -15.46 22.00
C PRO A 173 16.28 -14.54 22.22
N ARG A 174 16.24 -13.87 23.37
CA ARG A 174 15.25 -12.84 23.68
C ARG A 174 15.82 -11.47 23.38
N ILE A 175 15.12 -10.70 22.59
CA ILE A 175 15.55 -9.39 22.10
C ILE A 175 14.67 -8.32 22.70
N ARG A 176 15.30 -7.29 23.27
CA ARG A 176 14.60 -6.10 23.76
C ARG A 176 14.49 -5.09 22.62
N PHE A 177 13.25 -4.77 22.26
CA PHE A 177 12.87 -3.74 21.31
C PHE A 177 12.60 -2.46 22.08
N GLU A 178 13.53 -1.50 21.99
CA GLU A 178 13.56 -0.34 22.88
C GLU A 178 12.39 0.61 22.64
N ILE A 179 12.09 0.89 21.37
CA ILE A 179 11.00 1.83 21.01
C ILE A 179 9.64 1.15 21.11
N ALA A 180 9.55 -0.14 20.79
CA ALA A 180 8.35 -0.93 21.02
C ALA A 180 8.07 -1.19 22.51
N GLY A 181 9.08 -1.03 23.39
CA GLY A 181 8.97 -1.23 24.84
C GLY A 181 8.70 -2.68 25.25
N ARG A 182 9.10 -3.66 24.41
CA ARG A 182 8.80 -5.09 24.59
C ARG A 182 10.05 -5.96 24.45
N THR A 183 10.06 -7.09 25.15
CA THR A 183 11.09 -8.11 25.02
C THR A 183 10.46 -9.38 24.48
N GLN A 184 10.83 -9.78 23.27
CA GLN A 184 10.25 -10.94 22.60
C GLN A 184 11.35 -11.92 22.13
N SER A 185 10.96 -13.18 21.92
CA SER A 185 11.84 -14.17 21.33
C SER A 185 12.02 -13.91 19.82
N ALA A 186 13.24 -14.08 19.31
CA ALA A 186 13.51 -14.04 17.88
C ALA A 186 12.70 -15.09 17.10
N TRP A 187 12.42 -16.24 17.72
CA TRP A 187 11.59 -17.30 17.14
C TRP A 187 10.14 -16.88 16.85
N LEU A 188 9.69 -15.80 17.45
CA LEU A 188 8.39 -15.20 17.13
C LEU A 188 8.51 -14.14 16.02
N THR A 189 9.57 -13.33 16.05
CA THR A 189 9.75 -12.21 15.11
C THR A 189 10.20 -12.68 13.72
N ILE A 190 11.02 -13.73 13.63
CA ILE A 190 11.52 -14.27 12.36
C ILE A 190 10.38 -14.82 11.48
N PRO A 191 9.49 -15.71 11.95
CA PRO A 191 8.36 -16.17 11.14
C PRO A 191 7.40 -15.03 10.72
N LEU A 192 7.24 -14.01 11.56
CA LEU A 192 6.40 -12.85 11.20
C LEU A 192 7.01 -12.06 10.05
N GLY A 193 8.32 -11.78 10.10
CA GLY A 193 9.01 -11.13 9.00
C GLY A 193 8.98 -11.96 7.72
N PHE A 194 9.27 -13.26 7.82
CA PHE A 194 9.21 -14.19 6.69
C PHE A 194 7.82 -14.19 6.03
N GLY A 195 6.75 -14.37 6.83
CA GLY A 195 5.37 -14.36 6.34
C GLY A 195 4.99 -13.03 5.69
N THR A 196 5.43 -11.90 6.27
CA THR A 196 5.25 -10.56 5.71
C THR A 196 5.90 -10.45 4.32
N GLY A 197 7.15 -10.93 4.18
CA GLY A 197 7.88 -10.92 2.91
C GLY A 197 7.28 -11.87 1.88
N PHE A 198 6.91 -13.08 2.27
CA PHE A 198 6.26 -14.06 1.41
C PHE A 198 4.96 -13.52 0.80
N LEU A 199 4.09 -12.91 1.63
CA LEU A 199 2.86 -12.29 1.17
C LEU A 199 3.10 -11.01 0.36
N ALA A 200 4.17 -10.27 0.64
CA ALA A 200 4.55 -9.14 -0.19
C ALA A 200 4.91 -9.59 -1.61
N ALA A 201 5.63 -10.70 -1.76
CA ALA A 201 5.95 -11.28 -3.07
C ALA A 201 4.75 -11.96 -3.75
N THR A 202 3.78 -12.45 -2.98
CA THR A 202 2.59 -13.12 -3.51
C THR A 202 1.53 -12.14 -4.00
N ILE A 203 1.24 -11.11 -3.21
CA ILE A 203 0.11 -10.17 -3.43
C ILE A 203 0.47 -8.69 -3.22
N ALA A 204 1.75 -8.37 -3.05
CA ALA A 204 2.29 -7.04 -2.71
C ALA A 204 1.79 -6.47 -1.35
N VAL A 205 1.14 -7.25 -0.48
CA VAL A 205 0.37 -6.81 0.71
C VAL A 205 1.08 -7.12 2.04
N GLY A 206 2.41 -7.20 2.07
CA GLY A 206 3.17 -7.56 3.28
C GLY A 206 2.81 -6.74 4.53
N GLY A 207 2.75 -5.41 4.42
CA GLY A 207 2.46 -4.51 5.54
C GLY A 207 1.10 -4.70 6.20
N PHE A 208 0.15 -5.28 5.50
CA PHE A 208 -1.18 -5.56 5.99
C PHE A 208 -1.22 -6.68 7.06
N ILE A 209 -0.23 -7.54 7.04
CA ILE A 209 -0.03 -8.57 8.06
C ILE A 209 1.08 -8.17 9.02
N GLY A 210 2.12 -7.50 8.53
CA GLY A 210 3.23 -7.03 9.36
C GLY A 210 2.78 -6.09 10.49
N VAL A 211 1.96 -5.07 10.19
CA VAL A 211 1.48 -4.12 11.21
C VAL A 211 0.59 -4.79 12.27
N PRO A 212 -0.50 -5.51 11.93
CA PRO A 212 -1.29 -6.23 12.93
C PRO A 212 -0.46 -7.25 13.72
N SER A 213 0.45 -7.96 13.07
CA SER A 213 1.31 -8.92 13.76
C SER A 213 2.20 -8.26 14.80
N MET A 214 2.80 -7.11 14.49
CA MET A 214 3.58 -6.34 15.47
C MET A 214 2.71 -5.81 16.61
N ILE A 215 1.47 -5.40 16.34
CA ILE A 215 0.54 -4.95 17.37
C ILE A 215 0.09 -6.11 18.24
N TYR A 216 -0.48 -7.18 17.66
CA TYR A 216 -1.16 -8.23 18.41
C TYR A 216 -0.23 -9.30 18.99
N LEU A 217 0.90 -9.59 18.33
CA LEU A 217 1.82 -10.66 18.73
C LEU A 217 3.05 -10.13 19.46
N ILE A 218 3.60 -8.99 19.04
CA ILE A 218 4.76 -8.37 19.70
C ILE A 218 4.31 -7.37 20.76
N GLY A 219 3.17 -6.70 20.59
CA GLY A 219 2.63 -5.72 21.53
C GLY A 219 3.19 -4.31 21.32
N ALA A 220 3.67 -4.00 20.13
CA ALA A 220 4.06 -2.65 19.75
C ALA A 220 2.82 -1.73 19.63
N SER A 221 2.97 -0.46 19.95
CA SER A 221 1.91 0.51 19.67
C SER A 221 1.66 0.65 18.17
N SER A 222 0.45 1.05 17.76
CA SER A 222 0.10 1.20 16.34
C SER A 222 1.05 2.13 15.58
N ALA A 223 1.51 3.22 16.23
CA ALA A 223 2.47 4.14 15.64
C ALA A 223 3.85 3.50 15.40
N VAL A 224 4.34 2.73 16.38
CA VAL A 224 5.64 2.03 16.28
C VAL A 224 5.56 0.88 15.29
N ALA A 225 4.48 0.12 15.30
CA ALA A 225 4.25 -0.97 14.34
C ALA A 225 4.22 -0.45 12.89
N SER A 226 3.44 0.61 12.64
CA SER A 226 3.36 1.24 11.31
C SER A 226 4.70 1.85 10.87
N GLY A 227 5.42 2.52 11.79
CA GLY A 227 6.74 3.09 11.48
C GLY A 227 7.79 2.01 11.21
N THR A 228 7.80 0.94 11.99
CA THR A 228 8.72 -0.20 11.84
C THR A 228 8.46 -0.94 10.53
N GLU A 229 7.17 -1.14 10.18
CA GLU A 229 6.79 -1.75 8.90
C GLU A 229 7.30 -0.96 7.69
N LEU A 230 7.31 0.38 7.75
CA LEU A 230 7.89 1.17 6.66
C LEU A 230 9.38 0.87 6.45
N GLY A 231 10.13 0.64 7.53
CA GLY A 231 11.52 0.19 7.44
C GLY A 231 11.65 -1.19 6.80
N VAL A 232 10.82 -2.14 7.21
CA VAL A 232 10.75 -3.48 6.61
C VAL A 232 10.33 -3.41 5.14
N ALA A 233 9.29 -2.62 4.82
CA ALA A 233 8.76 -2.46 3.47
C ALA A 233 9.76 -1.82 2.50
N PHE A 234 10.61 -0.91 2.98
CA PHE A 234 11.70 -0.36 2.17
C PHE A 234 12.67 -1.46 1.75
N VAL A 235 13.19 -2.22 2.71
CA VAL A 235 14.22 -3.24 2.45
C VAL A 235 13.65 -4.39 1.61
N MET A 236 12.50 -4.98 2.02
CA MET A 236 11.90 -6.08 1.28
C MET A 236 11.40 -5.67 -0.11
N GLY A 237 10.91 -4.42 -0.25
CA GLY A 237 10.45 -3.89 -1.52
C GLY A 237 11.59 -3.63 -2.51
N ALA A 238 12.71 -3.09 -2.06
CA ALA A 238 13.90 -2.87 -2.89
C ALA A 238 14.49 -4.21 -3.35
N THR A 239 14.70 -5.15 -2.42
CA THR A 239 15.22 -6.49 -2.75
C THR A 239 14.24 -7.29 -3.61
N GLY A 240 12.94 -7.22 -3.33
CA GLY A 240 11.92 -7.87 -4.15
C GLY A 240 11.84 -7.29 -5.56
N THR A 241 11.86 -5.96 -5.71
CA THR A 241 11.89 -5.31 -7.02
C THR A 241 13.11 -5.75 -7.83
N PHE A 242 14.30 -5.74 -7.20
CA PHE A 242 15.51 -6.26 -7.82
C PHE A 242 15.34 -7.71 -8.30
N THR A 243 14.83 -8.59 -7.43
CA THR A 243 14.67 -10.02 -7.76
C THR A 243 13.62 -10.26 -8.84
N TRP A 244 12.50 -9.53 -8.84
CA TRP A 244 11.48 -9.58 -9.88
C TRP A 244 12.03 -9.19 -11.25
N ILE A 245 12.91 -8.18 -11.30
CA ILE A 245 13.57 -7.75 -12.54
C ILE A 245 14.59 -8.80 -12.97
N TYR A 246 15.50 -9.17 -12.07
CA TYR A 246 16.63 -10.05 -12.35
C TYR A 246 16.19 -11.45 -12.82
N LEU A 247 15.16 -12.04 -12.18
CA LEU A 247 14.72 -13.41 -12.49
C LEU A 247 13.67 -13.48 -13.58
N LEU A 248 12.79 -12.51 -13.70
CA LEU A 248 11.56 -12.62 -14.49
C LEU A 248 11.34 -11.44 -15.45
N GLY A 249 12.02 -10.32 -15.27
CA GLY A 249 11.73 -9.10 -16.05
C GLY A 249 10.29 -8.60 -15.88
N ALA A 250 9.69 -8.78 -14.68
CA ALA A 250 8.26 -8.62 -14.47
C ALA A 250 7.80 -7.20 -14.09
N VAL A 251 8.71 -6.23 -13.93
CA VAL A 251 8.34 -4.86 -13.50
C VAL A 251 7.90 -4.01 -14.69
N ASP A 252 6.63 -3.63 -14.74
CA ASP A 252 6.17 -2.58 -15.67
C ASP A 252 6.32 -1.19 -15.03
N PHE A 253 7.34 -0.47 -15.44
CA PHE A 253 7.62 0.85 -14.92
C PHE A 253 6.59 1.89 -15.37
N ARG A 254 5.88 1.67 -16.47
CA ARG A 254 4.78 2.51 -16.96
C ARG A 254 3.62 2.49 -15.96
N LEU A 255 3.21 1.28 -15.51
CA LEU A 255 2.21 1.11 -14.45
C LEU A 255 2.68 1.71 -13.12
N THR A 256 3.93 1.38 -12.74
CA THR A 256 4.56 1.88 -11.50
C THR A 256 4.48 3.40 -11.41
N THR A 257 4.85 4.12 -12.48
CA THR A 257 4.93 5.58 -12.48
C THR A 257 3.58 6.26 -12.54
N LEU A 258 2.63 5.74 -13.32
CA LEU A 258 1.26 6.25 -13.36
C LEU A 258 0.58 6.17 -11.98
N ILE A 259 0.70 5.02 -11.34
CA ILE A 259 0.19 4.84 -9.97
C ILE A 259 0.93 5.78 -9.00
N LEU A 260 2.25 5.93 -9.13
CA LEU A 260 3.08 6.76 -8.26
C LEU A 260 2.67 8.23 -8.31
N ALA A 261 2.38 8.76 -9.51
CA ALA A 261 2.02 10.15 -9.75
C ALA A 261 0.92 10.67 -8.81
N THR A 262 -0.13 9.90 -8.65
CA THR A 262 -1.31 10.29 -7.88
C THR A 262 -1.32 9.68 -6.48
N SER A 263 -0.66 8.53 -6.26
CA SER A 263 -0.63 7.89 -4.95
C SER A 263 0.09 8.72 -3.89
N LEU A 264 1.10 9.52 -4.29
CA LEU A 264 1.80 10.41 -3.37
C LEU A 264 0.93 11.58 -2.92
N ILE A 265 0.02 12.06 -3.79
CA ILE A 265 -1.01 13.03 -3.43
C ILE A 265 -2.05 12.35 -2.52
N GLY A 266 -2.53 11.18 -2.92
CA GLY A 266 -3.51 10.40 -2.16
C GLY A 266 -3.05 10.10 -0.74
N VAL A 267 -1.81 9.63 -0.57
CA VAL A 267 -1.22 9.30 0.75
C VAL A 267 -1.25 10.50 1.71
N GLN A 268 -0.94 11.69 1.22
CA GLN A 268 -0.94 12.88 2.05
C GLN A 268 -2.36 13.30 2.44
N ILE A 269 -3.32 13.25 1.49
CA ILE A 269 -4.73 13.50 1.77
C ILE A 269 -5.27 12.45 2.76
N GLY A 270 -4.92 11.18 2.60
CA GLY A 270 -5.27 10.13 3.52
C GLY A 270 -4.73 10.36 4.93
N ALA A 271 -3.44 10.69 5.04
CA ALA A 271 -2.81 10.99 6.32
C ALA A 271 -3.46 12.20 7.04
N VAL A 272 -3.75 13.27 6.27
CA VAL A 272 -4.51 14.43 6.78
C VAL A 272 -5.91 14.00 7.21
N GLY A 273 -6.59 13.16 6.42
CA GLY A 273 -7.94 12.67 6.71
C GLY A 273 -8.05 11.95 8.07
N THR A 274 -6.97 11.29 8.54
CA THR A 274 -6.96 10.63 9.85
C THR A 274 -7.17 11.59 11.02
N THR A 275 -6.84 12.87 10.85
CA THR A 275 -7.04 13.88 11.91
C THR A 275 -8.48 14.38 11.99
N TYR A 276 -9.30 14.12 10.96
CA TYR A 276 -10.68 14.59 10.86
C TYR A 276 -11.73 13.55 11.26
N VAL A 277 -11.35 12.27 11.36
CA VAL A 277 -12.31 11.18 11.57
C VAL A 277 -11.85 10.25 12.70
N ARG A 278 -12.82 9.60 13.35
CA ARG A 278 -12.51 8.57 14.36
C ARG A 278 -11.90 7.33 13.69
N GLN A 279 -11.00 6.66 14.39
CA GLN A 279 -10.27 5.50 13.86
C GLN A 279 -11.19 4.35 13.41
N TYR A 280 -12.33 4.16 14.06
CA TYR A 280 -13.25 3.10 13.66
C TYR A 280 -13.84 3.31 12.25
N TYR A 281 -14.05 4.57 11.81
CA TYR A 281 -14.50 4.86 10.43
C TYR A 281 -13.45 4.43 9.40
N ILE A 282 -12.17 4.65 9.71
CA ILE A 282 -11.06 4.23 8.86
C ILE A 282 -11.02 2.71 8.76
N LYS A 283 -11.09 2.01 9.91
CA LYS A 283 -11.12 0.54 9.94
C LYS A 283 -12.32 -0.03 9.18
N MET A 284 -13.49 0.60 9.30
CA MET A 284 -14.71 0.20 8.58
C MET A 284 -14.56 0.41 7.08
N ALA A 285 -14.06 1.58 6.65
CA ALA A 285 -13.81 1.86 5.23
C ALA A 285 -12.86 0.83 4.62
N MET A 286 -11.78 0.51 5.33
CA MET A 286 -10.83 -0.51 4.92
C MET A 286 -11.47 -1.88 4.76
N ALA A 287 -12.22 -2.32 5.78
CA ALA A 287 -12.88 -3.62 5.75
C ALA A 287 -13.86 -3.70 4.58
N THR A 288 -14.63 -2.62 4.31
CA THR A 288 -15.55 -2.54 3.17
C THR A 288 -14.81 -2.68 1.84
N VAL A 289 -13.74 -1.91 1.65
CA VAL A 289 -12.93 -1.98 0.42
C VAL A 289 -12.33 -3.38 0.23
N MET A 290 -11.80 -3.99 1.29
CA MET A 290 -11.24 -5.34 1.22
C MET A 290 -12.28 -6.37 0.83
N LEU A 291 -13.48 -6.32 1.38
CA LEU A 291 -14.56 -7.25 1.04
C LEU A 291 -15.01 -7.08 -0.41
N LEU A 292 -15.10 -5.84 -0.91
CA LEU A 292 -15.41 -5.57 -2.31
C LEU A 292 -14.30 -6.06 -3.26
N VAL A 293 -13.03 -5.85 -2.89
CA VAL A 293 -11.89 -6.40 -3.66
C VAL A 293 -11.90 -7.93 -3.63
N THR A 294 -12.21 -8.54 -2.48
CA THR A 294 -12.40 -9.99 -2.37
C THR A 294 -13.48 -10.48 -3.32
N LEU A 295 -14.63 -9.81 -3.34
CA LEU A 295 -15.74 -10.15 -4.23
C LEU A 295 -15.31 -10.03 -5.70
N SER A 296 -14.63 -8.95 -6.09
CA SER A 296 -14.09 -8.79 -7.43
C SER A 296 -13.15 -9.95 -7.83
N ARG A 297 -12.25 -10.37 -6.93
CA ARG A 297 -11.36 -11.51 -7.22
C ARG A 297 -12.08 -12.84 -7.24
N ALA A 298 -13.09 -13.03 -6.39
CA ALA A 298 -13.93 -14.24 -6.40
C ALA A 298 -14.65 -14.44 -7.74
N LEU A 299 -15.11 -13.36 -8.35
CA LEU A 299 -15.78 -13.39 -9.65
C LEU A 299 -14.81 -13.68 -10.81
N ALA A 300 -13.53 -13.32 -10.70
CA ALA A 300 -12.52 -13.62 -11.71
C ALA A 300 -12.04 -15.09 -11.67
N VAL A 301 -12.11 -15.76 -10.51
CA VAL A 301 -11.58 -17.12 -10.34
C VAL A 301 -12.20 -18.15 -11.27
N PRO A 302 -13.54 -18.20 -11.46
CA PRO A 302 -14.13 -19.18 -12.39
C PRO A 302 -13.57 -19.09 -13.82
N GLY A 303 -13.35 -17.87 -14.34
CA GLY A 303 -12.74 -17.66 -15.65
C GLY A 303 -11.34 -18.30 -15.76
N TYR A 304 -10.50 -18.11 -14.74
CA TYR A 304 -9.17 -18.74 -14.72
C TYR A 304 -9.24 -20.26 -14.63
N LEU A 305 -10.20 -20.82 -13.88
CA LEU A 305 -10.38 -22.27 -13.77
C LEU A 305 -10.85 -22.90 -15.07
N VAL A 306 -11.74 -22.22 -15.81
CA VAL A 306 -12.19 -22.65 -17.15
C VAL A 306 -11.04 -22.58 -18.15
N GLU A 307 -10.29 -21.49 -18.16
CA GLU A 307 -9.13 -21.30 -19.05
C GLU A 307 -8.04 -22.36 -18.82
N LEU A 308 -7.85 -22.80 -17.57
CA LEU A 308 -6.94 -23.89 -17.21
C LEU A 308 -7.53 -25.28 -17.50
N GLY A 309 -8.80 -25.38 -17.90
CA GLY A 309 -9.48 -26.65 -18.15
C GLY A 309 -9.79 -27.47 -16.90
N TRP A 310 -9.82 -26.83 -15.72
CA TRP A 310 -10.09 -27.52 -14.45
C TRP A 310 -11.58 -27.65 -14.12
N ILE A 311 -12.39 -26.76 -14.68
CA ILE A 311 -13.85 -26.82 -14.60
C ILE A 311 -14.45 -26.52 -15.98
N GLU A 312 -15.64 -27.03 -16.22
CA GLU A 312 -16.49 -26.67 -17.37
C GLU A 312 -17.59 -25.72 -16.88
N MET A 313 -17.76 -24.60 -17.56
CA MET A 313 -18.80 -23.63 -17.27
C MET A 313 -19.28 -23.01 -18.57
N ASP A 314 -20.56 -22.68 -18.65
CA ASP A 314 -21.13 -22.01 -19.80
C ASP A 314 -20.44 -20.66 -20.08
N GLU A 315 -20.09 -20.41 -21.33
CA GLU A 315 -19.34 -19.23 -21.75
C GLU A 315 -20.06 -17.93 -21.39
N SER A 316 -21.40 -17.91 -21.47
CA SER A 316 -22.20 -16.75 -21.09
C SER A 316 -22.09 -16.45 -19.60
N THR A 317 -22.01 -17.48 -18.76
CA THR A 317 -21.84 -17.32 -17.30
C THR A 317 -20.44 -16.79 -16.96
N VAL A 318 -19.40 -17.32 -17.60
CA VAL A 318 -18.02 -16.81 -17.40
C VAL A 318 -17.93 -15.35 -17.83
N SER A 319 -18.43 -15.01 -19.01
CA SER A 319 -18.45 -13.64 -19.53
C SER A 319 -19.23 -12.68 -18.61
N LEU A 320 -20.36 -13.12 -18.06
CA LEU A 320 -21.13 -12.33 -17.09
C LEU A 320 -20.32 -12.07 -15.81
N LEU A 321 -19.67 -13.10 -15.24
CA LEU A 321 -18.87 -12.95 -14.03
C LEU A 321 -17.67 -12.01 -14.28
N ASP A 322 -16.96 -12.18 -15.38
CA ASP A 322 -15.84 -11.32 -15.75
C ASP A 322 -16.27 -9.85 -15.96
N SER A 323 -17.43 -9.62 -16.58
CA SER A 323 -17.96 -8.28 -16.79
C SER A 323 -18.22 -7.52 -15.50
N LEU A 324 -18.43 -8.21 -14.37
CA LEU A 324 -18.65 -7.64 -13.05
C LEU A 324 -17.34 -7.35 -12.28
N VAL A 325 -16.22 -7.94 -12.66
CA VAL A 325 -14.92 -7.78 -11.96
C VAL A 325 -14.49 -6.33 -11.90
N PHE A 326 -14.48 -5.65 -13.04
CA PHE A 326 -14.05 -4.24 -13.13
C PHE A 326 -15.03 -3.27 -12.43
N PRO A 327 -16.35 -3.31 -12.63
CA PRO A 327 -17.31 -2.45 -11.93
C PRO A 327 -17.23 -2.57 -10.40
N ILE A 328 -17.10 -3.78 -9.87
CA ILE A 328 -16.97 -4.00 -8.43
C ILE A 328 -15.66 -3.41 -7.91
N MET A 329 -14.56 -3.54 -8.67
CA MET A 329 -13.30 -2.92 -8.33
C MET A 329 -13.41 -1.38 -8.31
N LEU A 330 -14.13 -0.80 -9.26
CA LEU A 330 -14.39 0.64 -9.31
C LEU A 330 -15.24 1.10 -8.10
N ILE A 331 -16.28 0.34 -7.75
CA ILE A 331 -17.07 0.59 -6.54
C ILE A 331 -16.21 0.52 -5.28
N ALA A 332 -15.31 -0.47 -5.19
CA ALA A 332 -14.37 -0.58 -4.08
C ALA A 332 -13.50 0.67 -3.93
N MET A 333 -12.96 1.18 -5.02
CA MET A 333 -12.16 2.40 -5.02
C MET A 333 -12.99 3.64 -4.61
N LEU A 334 -14.14 3.84 -5.23
CA LEU A 334 -14.99 5.00 -5.00
C LEU A 334 -15.62 5.03 -3.61
N SER A 335 -15.83 3.86 -2.97
CA SER A 335 -16.41 3.74 -1.64
C SER A 335 -15.62 4.46 -0.54
N VAL A 336 -14.34 4.72 -0.77
CA VAL A 336 -13.47 5.46 0.17
C VAL A 336 -13.90 6.91 0.32
N THR A 337 -14.34 7.53 -0.77
CA THR A 337 -14.70 8.96 -0.80
C THR A 337 -15.86 9.30 0.16
N PRO A 338 -17.01 8.64 0.13
CA PRO A 338 -18.09 8.94 1.07
C PRO A 338 -17.74 8.55 2.51
N LEU A 339 -16.97 7.48 2.72
CA LEU A 339 -16.65 6.99 4.06
C LEU A 339 -15.69 7.89 4.84
N VAL A 340 -14.79 8.59 4.14
CA VAL A 340 -13.80 9.47 4.77
C VAL A 340 -13.93 10.92 4.31
N GLY A 341 -14.16 11.17 3.03
CA GLY A 341 -14.28 12.52 2.48
C GLY A 341 -15.48 13.29 3.04
N TYR A 342 -16.62 12.64 3.21
CA TYR A 342 -17.82 13.28 3.76
C TYR A 342 -17.63 13.73 5.22
N PRO A 343 -17.17 12.90 6.16
CA PRO A 343 -16.86 13.36 7.52
C PRO A 343 -15.82 14.49 7.55
N MET A 344 -14.77 14.39 6.75
CA MET A 344 -13.75 15.43 6.64
C MET A 344 -14.34 16.78 6.19
N MET A 345 -15.18 16.75 5.15
CA MET A 345 -15.88 17.94 4.66
C MET A 345 -16.79 18.53 5.73
N LYS A 346 -17.53 17.68 6.44
CA LYS A 346 -18.46 18.09 7.52
C LYS A 346 -17.74 18.80 8.66
N VAL A 347 -16.59 18.31 9.09
CA VAL A 347 -15.73 18.92 10.11
C VAL A 347 -15.22 20.28 9.63
N ARG A 348 -14.68 20.36 8.40
CA ARG A 348 -14.19 21.65 7.85
C ARG A 348 -15.30 22.68 7.73
N LEU A 349 -16.49 22.30 7.28
CA LEU A 349 -17.63 23.21 7.18
C LEU A 349 -18.06 23.73 8.55
N LYS A 350 -18.06 22.87 9.61
CA LYS A 350 -18.38 23.32 10.97
C LYS A 350 -17.34 24.30 11.49
N LEU A 351 -16.06 24.01 11.35
CA LEU A 351 -14.98 24.89 11.76
C LEU A 351 -15.03 26.24 11.02
N LYS A 352 -15.35 26.22 9.73
CA LYS A 352 -15.56 27.45 8.95
C LYS A 352 -16.75 28.25 9.43
N LYS A 353 -17.89 27.62 9.76
CA LYS A 353 -19.06 28.31 10.34
C LYS A 353 -18.77 28.93 11.71
N LEU A 354 -17.92 28.33 12.49
CA LEU A 354 -17.51 28.84 13.80
C LEU A 354 -16.38 29.91 13.71
N GLY A 355 -15.86 30.22 12.50
CA GLY A 355 -14.73 31.14 12.35
C GLY A 355 -13.41 30.62 12.92
N LEU A 356 -13.32 29.31 13.19
CA LEU A 356 -12.19 28.68 13.90
C LEU A 356 -11.27 27.91 12.96
N LEU A 357 -11.54 27.86 11.64
CA LEU A 357 -10.80 27.03 10.70
C LEU A 357 -9.30 27.34 10.71
N ASP A 358 -8.90 28.60 10.64
CA ASP A 358 -7.50 29.00 10.62
C ASP A 358 -6.76 28.71 11.94
N ARG A 359 -7.49 28.69 13.06
CA ARG A 359 -6.95 28.29 14.37
C ARG A 359 -6.84 26.78 14.54
N ALA A 360 -7.69 26.04 13.82
CA ALA A 360 -7.83 24.59 13.92
C ALA A 360 -6.80 23.82 13.10
N ILE A 361 -6.28 24.40 12.02
CA ILE A 361 -5.31 23.76 11.13
C ILE A 361 -3.88 24.02 11.59
N GLU A 362 -3.00 23.03 11.38
CA GLU A 362 -1.56 23.23 11.52
C GLU A 362 -1.08 24.20 10.43
N ALA A 363 -0.25 25.16 10.84
CA ALA A 363 0.39 26.06 9.89
C ALA A 363 1.24 25.23 8.92
N SER A 364 1.00 25.39 7.62
CA SER A 364 1.88 24.80 6.60
C SER A 364 3.30 25.31 6.85
N ALA A 365 4.25 24.42 7.00
CA ALA A 365 5.65 24.76 7.30
C ALA A 365 6.33 25.59 6.19
N HIS A 366 5.67 25.76 5.05
CA HIS A 366 6.20 26.42 3.87
C HIS A 366 5.17 27.41 3.28
N THR A 367 5.15 28.63 3.81
CA THR A 367 4.40 29.74 3.21
C THR A 367 5.36 30.58 2.36
N GLY A 368 5.12 30.70 1.06
CA GLY A 368 5.80 31.68 0.20
C GLY A 368 6.16 31.20 -1.19
N GLY A 369 6.69 32.12 -2.03
CA GLY A 369 7.03 31.91 -3.44
C GLY A 369 8.02 30.77 -3.76
N GLY A 370 8.65 30.16 -2.74
CA GLY A 370 9.45 28.95 -2.87
C GLY A 370 8.65 27.71 -3.33
N ASN A 371 7.35 27.65 -2.98
CA ASN A 371 6.49 26.52 -3.37
C ASN A 371 6.11 26.54 -4.83
N ILE A 372 5.88 27.73 -5.40
CA ILE A 372 5.58 27.89 -6.85
C ILE A 372 6.80 27.49 -7.68
N LYS A 373 8.00 27.93 -7.30
CA LYS A 373 9.24 27.50 -8.00
C LYS A 373 9.42 26.00 -7.95
N ARG A 374 9.22 25.36 -6.79
CA ARG A 374 9.27 23.90 -6.65
C ARG A 374 8.22 23.20 -7.51
N LEU A 375 6.97 23.69 -7.48
CA LEU A 375 5.88 23.14 -8.30
C LEU A 375 6.23 23.17 -9.77
N VAL A 376 6.73 24.30 -10.28
CA VAL A 376 7.13 24.46 -11.69
C VAL A 376 8.30 23.55 -12.04
N VAL A 377 9.39 23.58 -11.25
CA VAL A 377 10.59 22.77 -11.52
C VAL A 377 10.26 21.27 -11.50
N PHE A 378 9.63 20.79 -10.43
CA PHE A 378 9.30 19.37 -10.32
C PHE A 378 8.16 18.97 -11.26
N GLY A 379 7.24 19.89 -11.61
CA GLY A 379 6.23 19.67 -12.64
C GLY A 379 6.84 19.49 -14.03
N LEU A 380 7.80 20.31 -14.42
CA LEU A 380 8.53 20.18 -15.69
C LEU A 380 9.36 18.90 -15.72
N LEU A 381 10.04 18.56 -14.63
CA LEU A 381 10.79 17.29 -14.52
C LEU A 381 9.85 16.08 -14.62
N THR A 382 8.70 16.14 -13.95
CA THR A 382 7.67 15.11 -14.06
C THR A 382 7.20 14.96 -15.50
N PHE A 383 6.84 16.06 -16.16
CA PHE A 383 6.42 16.06 -17.56
C PHE A 383 7.50 15.50 -18.49
N ALA A 384 8.75 15.93 -18.34
CA ALA A 384 9.86 15.42 -19.15
C ALA A 384 10.08 13.92 -18.98
N ASN A 385 9.97 13.42 -17.73
CA ASN A 385 10.08 12.00 -17.42
C ASN A 385 8.95 11.18 -18.07
N TYR A 386 7.70 11.65 -17.99
CA TYR A 386 6.57 10.99 -18.66
C TYR A 386 6.70 11.04 -20.18
N TYR A 387 7.08 12.19 -20.74
CA TYR A 387 7.34 12.30 -22.16
C TYR A 387 8.40 11.31 -22.63
N TRP A 388 9.50 11.16 -21.89
CA TRP A 388 10.54 10.17 -22.18
C TRP A 388 10.01 8.74 -22.12
N LEU A 389 9.26 8.39 -21.07
CA LEU A 389 8.77 7.02 -20.87
C LEU A 389 7.68 6.62 -21.87
N PHE A 390 6.77 7.54 -22.20
CA PHE A 390 5.61 7.26 -23.06
C PHE A 390 5.81 7.65 -24.52
N ARG A 391 6.95 8.25 -24.87
CA ARG A 391 7.30 8.52 -26.28
C ARG A 391 7.37 7.24 -27.11
N ASN A 392 7.91 6.17 -26.54
CA ASN A 392 7.98 4.82 -27.11
C ASN A 392 7.50 3.80 -26.08
N PRO A 393 6.18 3.58 -25.92
CA PRO A 393 5.65 2.77 -24.84
C PRO A 393 6.05 1.28 -24.95
N GLU A 394 6.34 0.79 -26.15
CA GLU A 394 6.80 -0.57 -26.42
C GLU A 394 8.26 -0.81 -26.00
N TRP A 395 9.04 0.25 -25.83
CA TRP A 395 10.45 0.10 -25.45
C TRP A 395 10.61 -0.54 -24.07
N TRP A 396 9.75 -0.19 -23.10
CA TRP A 396 9.90 -0.67 -21.73
C TRP A 396 9.70 -2.19 -21.59
N PRO A 397 8.63 -2.80 -22.13
CA PRO A 397 8.47 -4.27 -22.13
C PRO A 397 9.67 -5.00 -22.74
N HIS A 398 10.17 -4.57 -23.88
CA HIS A 398 11.35 -5.18 -24.50
C HIS A 398 12.62 -5.02 -23.67
N PHE A 399 12.84 -3.87 -23.10
CA PHE A 399 14.00 -3.61 -22.24
C PHE A 399 13.99 -4.48 -20.98
N ILE A 400 12.88 -4.49 -20.24
CA ILE A 400 12.80 -5.15 -18.94
C ILE A 400 12.85 -6.68 -19.05
N THR A 401 12.24 -7.23 -20.10
CA THR A 401 12.24 -8.67 -20.37
C THR A 401 13.55 -9.19 -20.94
N ALA A 402 14.39 -8.31 -21.48
CA ALA A 402 15.74 -8.69 -21.92
C ALA A 402 16.73 -8.88 -20.74
N ILE A 403 16.46 -8.29 -19.58
CA ILE A 403 17.39 -8.33 -18.44
C ILE A 403 17.67 -9.75 -17.94
N PRO A 404 16.68 -10.64 -17.72
CA PRO A 404 16.95 -12.01 -17.29
C PRO A 404 17.80 -12.85 -18.27
N HIS A 405 17.85 -12.46 -19.53
CA HIS A 405 18.59 -13.15 -20.60
C HIS A 405 19.99 -12.56 -20.85
N ALA A 406 20.35 -11.44 -20.19
CA ALA A 406 21.67 -10.84 -20.25
C ALA A 406 22.69 -11.67 -19.45
N ASP A 407 23.99 -11.40 -19.65
CA ASP A 407 25.01 -11.98 -18.78
C ASP A 407 24.79 -11.54 -17.32
N PRO A 408 25.23 -12.35 -16.32
CA PRO A 408 24.88 -12.10 -14.91
C PRO A 408 25.29 -10.73 -14.41
N LEU A 409 26.43 -10.18 -14.84
CA LEU A 409 26.90 -8.87 -14.40
C LEU A 409 26.01 -7.76 -14.98
N THR A 410 25.73 -7.81 -16.27
CA THR A 410 24.83 -6.85 -16.93
C THR A 410 23.42 -6.91 -16.35
N ALA A 411 22.86 -8.10 -16.10
CA ALA A 411 21.55 -8.27 -15.47
C ALA A 411 21.51 -7.64 -14.06
N ILE A 412 22.54 -7.85 -13.25
CA ILE A 412 22.65 -7.24 -11.91
C ILE A 412 22.70 -5.70 -12.02
N LEU A 413 23.57 -5.18 -12.88
CA LEU A 413 23.73 -3.73 -13.03
C LEU A 413 22.45 -3.06 -13.53
N LEU A 414 21.80 -3.62 -14.54
CA LEU A 414 20.53 -3.09 -15.06
C LEU A 414 19.40 -3.17 -14.01
N SER A 415 19.31 -4.26 -13.26
CA SER A 415 18.34 -4.38 -12.16
C SER A 415 18.56 -3.32 -11.09
N ILE A 416 19.81 -3.05 -10.70
CA ILE A 416 20.17 -1.95 -9.79
C ILE A 416 19.77 -0.59 -10.39
N CYS A 417 20.05 -0.36 -11.67
CA CYS A 417 19.67 0.89 -12.34
C CYS A 417 18.15 1.14 -12.29
N VAL A 418 17.32 0.11 -12.49
CA VAL A 418 15.86 0.24 -12.40
C VAL A 418 15.41 0.55 -10.97
N VAL A 419 16.03 -0.09 -9.96
CA VAL A 419 15.74 0.23 -8.54
C VAL A 419 16.10 1.68 -8.23
N LEU A 420 17.25 2.17 -8.69
CA LEU A 420 17.65 3.56 -8.51
C LEU A 420 16.75 4.53 -9.27
N LEU A 421 16.30 4.16 -10.47
CA LEU A 421 15.34 4.92 -11.27
C LEU A 421 14.01 5.07 -10.52
N ALA A 422 13.52 4.03 -9.87
CA ALA A 422 12.30 4.10 -9.07
C ALA A 422 12.44 5.07 -7.87
N ILE A 423 13.60 5.11 -7.21
CA ILE A 423 13.90 6.08 -6.14
C ILE A 423 13.90 7.51 -6.70
N TYR A 424 14.59 7.73 -7.82
CA TYR A 424 14.61 9.03 -8.49
C TYR A 424 13.20 9.53 -8.84
N TRP A 425 12.39 8.68 -9.48
CA TRP A 425 11.01 9.05 -9.85
C TRP A 425 10.15 9.35 -8.62
N SER A 426 10.27 8.55 -7.56
CA SER A 426 9.55 8.79 -6.31
C SER A 426 9.93 10.13 -5.67
N PHE A 427 11.21 10.51 -5.74
CA PHE A 427 11.67 11.80 -5.24
C PHE A 427 11.07 12.97 -6.03
N ILE A 428 11.09 12.91 -7.36
CA ILE A 428 10.51 13.94 -8.24
C ILE A 428 9.02 14.11 -7.98
N HIS A 429 8.25 13.01 -8.03
CA HIS A 429 6.80 13.04 -7.81
C HIS A 429 6.44 13.42 -6.36
N GLY A 430 7.21 12.98 -5.38
CA GLY A 430 7.00 13.35 -3.98
C GLY A 430 7.19 14.83 -3.75
N SER A 431 8.21 15.43 -4.37
CA SER A 431 8.47 16.87 -4.30
C SER A 431 7.38 17.68 -5.00
N PHE A 432 6.91 17.22 -6.17
CA PHE A 432 5.76 17.81 -6.87
C PHE A 432 4.48 17.73 -6.05
N ALA A 433 4.13 16.54 -5.55
CA ALA A 433 2.92 16.32 -4.75
C ALA A 433 2.91 17.20 -3.49
N HIS A 434 4.05 17.33 -2.82
CA HIS A 434 4.17 18.17 -1.63
C HIS A 434 3.94 19.65 -1.96
N ALA A 435 4.61 20.16 -3.00
CA ALA A 435 4.43 21.55 -3.44
C ALA A 435 3.00 21.85 -3.91
N PHE A 436 2.36 20.87 -4.58
CA PHE A 436 0.96 20.96 -5.00
C PHE A 436 0.00 21.05 -3.81
N LEU A 437 0.14 20.18 -2.81
CA LEU A 437 -0.75 20.14 -1.65
C LEU A 437 -0.58 21.37 -0.74
N ASP A 438 0.64 21.89 -0.64
CA ASP A 438 0.89 23.17 0.03
C ASP A 438 0.14 24.34 -0.66
N LEU A 439 0.12 24.34 -2.00
CA LEU A 439 -0.61 25.35 -2.79
C LEU A 439 -2.14 25.25 -2.57
N VAL A 440 -2.69 24.04 -2.53
CA VAL A 440 -4.14 23.78 -2.31
C VAL A 440 -4.53 23.87 -0.83
N LYS A 441 -3.59 24.16 0.07
CA LYS A 441 -3.79 24.30 1.51
C LYS A 441 -4.47 23.07 2.15
N VAL A 442 -4.06 21.88 1.78
CA VAL A 442 -4.47 20.65 2.45
C VAL A 442 -3.66 20.49 3.72
N SER A 443 -4.26 20.81 4.88
CA SER A 443 -3.59 20.83 6.15
C SER A 443 -4.28 19.92 7.17
N ALA A 444 -3.48 19.26 8.01
CA ALA A 444 -3.95 18.49 9.14
C ALA A 444 -4.58 19.40 10.21
N LEU A 445 -5.45 18.84 11.04
CA LEU A 445 -5.90 19.52 12.26
C LEU A 445 -4.80 19.49 13.31
N LYS A 446 -4.79 20.50 14.16
CA LYS A 446 -3.92 20.52 15.35
C LYS A 446 -4.19 19.32 16.24
N ASP A 447 -3.14 18.82 16.87
CA ASP A 447 -3.16 17.61 17.69
C ASP A 447 -4.23 17.57 18.77
N ASP A 448 -4.47 18.69 19.44
CA ASP A 448 -5.46 18.84 20.50
C ASP A 448 -6.90 18.69 19.96
N LEU A 449 -7.19 19.30 18.81
CA LEU A 449 -8.47 19.12 18.13
C LEU A 449 -8.61 17.72 17.55
N ALA A 450 -7.58 17.19 16.92
CA ALA A 450 -7.60 15.84 16.36
C ALA A 450 -7.87 14.79 17.46
N LYS A 451 -7.24 14.93 18.64
CA LYS A 451 -7.52 14.09 19.82
C LYS A 451 -8.97 14.23 20.29
N SER A 452 -9.49 15.46 20.35
CA SER A 452 -10.88 15.70 20.76
C SER A 452 -11.89 15.05 19.78
N ILE A 453 -11.62 15.11 18.47
CA ILE A 453 -12.44 14.45 17.45
C ILE A 453 -12.29 12.93 17.54
N ALA A 454 -11.10 12.40 17.78
CA ALA A 454 -10.88 10.98 17.97
C ALA A 454 -11.71 10.43 19.14
N GLN A 455 -11.79 11.16 20.27
CA GLN A 455 -12.53 10.76 21.44
C GLN A 455 -14.05 10.94 21.31
N SER A 456 -14.49 12.12 20.88
CA SER A 456 -15.91 12.54 20.94
C SER A 456 -16.54 12.71 19.55
N GLY A 457 -15.82 12.42 18.48
CA GLY A 457 -16.33 12.59 17.11
C GLY A 457 -16.60 14.06 16.77
N TYR A 458 -17.73 14.29 16.09
CA TYR A 458 -18.12 15.62 15.64
C TYR A 458 -18.41 16.60 16.79
N GLU A 459 -18.83 16.11 17.97
CA GLU A 459 -19.05 16.89 19.19
C GLU A 459 -17.74 17.37 19.81
N GLY A 460 -16.63 16.68 19.56
CA GLY A 460 -15.30 17.08 19.99
C GLY A 460 -14.90 18.48 19.53
N ILE A 461 -15.50 18.98 18.42
CA ILE A 461 -15.26 20.33 17.93
C ILE A 461 -15.80 21.37 18.93
N ASP A 462 -16.99 21.14 19.49
CA ASP A 462 -17.61 22.06 20.45
C ASP A 462 -16.85 22.07 21.77
N VAL A 463 -16.38 20.88 22.22
CA VAL A 463 -15.52 20.74 23.41
C VAL A 463 -14.22 21.49 23.23
N TRP A 464 -13.59 21.38 22.08
CA TRP A 464 -12.35 22.08 21.77
C TRP A 464 -12.56 23.59 21.66
N ALA A 465 -13.61 24.05 20.96
CA ALA A 465 -13.97 25.46 20.83
C ALA A 465 -14.20 26.14 22.20
N SER A 466 -14.92 25.47 23.10
CA SER A 466 -15.19 25.97 24.44
C SER A 466 -13.89 26.13 25.29
N LYS A 467 -12.88 25.28 25.08
CA LYS A 467 -11.58 25.40 25.74
C LYS A 467 -10.79 26.61 25.25
N ILE A 468 -10.83 26.88 23.94
CA ILE A 468 -10.18 28.04 23.33
C ILE A 468 -10.81 29.35 23.84
N GLU A 469 -12.15 29.41 23.90
CA GLU A 469 -12.86 30.60 24.42
C GLU A 469 -12.55 30.87 25.89
N LYS A 470 -12.45 29.82 26.71
CA LYS A 470 -12.06 29.94 28.12
C LYS A 470 -10.60 30.36 28.30
N GLY A 471 -9.68 29.78 27.50
CA GLY A 471 -8.25 30.16 27.55
C GLY A 471 -7.95 31.55 26.97
N ALA A 472 -8.82 32.10 26.12
CA ALA A 472 -8.70 33.47 25.62
C ALA A 472 -9.26 34.52 26.59
N ARG A 473 -10.00 34.09 27.64
CA ARG A 473 -10.56 34.94 28.69
C ARG A 473 -9.73 34.92 30.01
N ALA A 474 -8.73 34.01 30.07
CA ALA A 474 -7.75 33.94 31.15
C ALA A 474 -6.41 34.55 30.71
#